data_49398dcf4fd65a2170fee4455fe57f2f
#
_entry.id   49398dcf4fd65a2170fee4455fe57f2f
#
_cell.length_a   1.000
_cell.length_b   1.000
_cell.length_c   1.000
_cell.angle_alpha   90.00
_cell.angle_beta   90.00
_cell.angle_gamma   90.00
#
_symmetry.space_group_name_H-M   'P 1'
#
loop_
_entity.id
_entity.type
_entity.pdbx_description
1 polymer ?
#
loop_
_entity_poly.entity_id
_entity_poly.type
_entity_poly.pdbx_seq_one_letter_code
_entity_poly.pdbx_strand_id
1 'polypeptide(L)'
;MADESATSTTGRNDEVWLRGNTRPVALVAAGGLMLGLPVVGLAWWGAGIGWARAVGAVAVILIAPSVVVLAVVASRPRLRRLRDVLEVRLSPVGVQRVPLEVVECVFPGSRPLPPRLGAAAGRPADRRVTTVIIRLAERAKEWRDRPTYAPWGSWEDGHIVIDGRWSEPLSPERTRLLATRLIEARNGRAGDCAGGPDA
;
A
#
# COMPACT_ATOMS: atom_id res chain seq x y z
N MET A 1 4.97 -24.93 -41.63
CA MET A 1 5.07 -23.61 -41.00
C MET A 1 3.82 -23.43 -40.16
N ALA A 2 3.90 -23.80 -38.90
CA ALA A 2 2.80 -23.82 -37.96
C ALA A 2 2.86 -22.57 -37.08
N ASP A 3 1.74 -22.05 -36.91
CA ASP A 3 1.20 -20.89 -36.22
C ASP A 3 1.74 -20.76 -34.76
N GLU A 4 2.59 -19.79 -34.52
CA GLU A 4 3.20 -19.45 -33.21
C GLU A 4 2.64 -18.11 -32.67
N SER A 5 1.36 -17.82 -32.90
CA SER A 5 0.78 -16.51 -32.55
C SER A 5 -0.25 -16.52 -31.41
N ALA A 6 -0.37 -17.61 -30.64
CA ALA A 6 -1.50 -17.74 -29.68
C ALA A 6 -1.15 -17.63 -28.17
N THR A 7 0.03 -17.10 -27.80
CA THR A 7 0.45 -17.23 -26.37
C THR A 7 0.68 -15.92 -25.62
N SER A 8 0.06 -14.78 -25.96
CA SER A 8 0.35 -13.53 -25.23
C SER A 8 -0.85 -12.77 -24.63
N THR A 9 -2.03 -13.36 -24.54
CA THR A 9 -3.24 -12.63 -24.07
C THR A 9 -3.52 -12.76 -22.57
N THR A 10 -2.86 -13.66 -21.84
CA THR A 10 -3.18 -13.95 -20.43
C THR A 10 -2.51 -12.98 -19.44
N GLY A 11 -1.57 -12.16 -19.84
CA GLY A 11 -0.75 -11.30 -18.96
C GLY A 11 -1.29 -9.90 -18.68
N ARG A 12 -2.28 -9.41 -19.43
CA ARG A 12 -2.71 -8.01 -19.35
C ARG A 12 -3.76 -7.70 -18.26
N ASN A 13 -4.29 -8.71 -17.62
CA ASN A 13 -5.43 -8.57 -16.69
C ASN A 13 -5.06 -8.44 -15.21
N ASP A 14 -3.78 -8.56 -14.87
CA ASP A 14 -3.27 -8.46 -13.51
C ASP A 14 -2.09 -7.48 -13.46
N GLU A 15 -2.38 -6.26 -13.04
CA GLU A 15 -1.41 -5.16 -13.05
C GLU A 15 -1.29 -4.48 -11.69
N VAL A 16 -0.07 -4.38 -11.17
CA VAL A 16 0.22 -3.60 -9.96
C VAL A 16 0.32 -2.13 -10.33
N TRP A 17 -0.61 -1.33 -9.83
CA TRP A 17 -0.66 0.10 -10.10
C TRP A 17 0.12 0.93 -9.10
N LEU A 18 0.08 0.54 -7.81
CA LEU A 18 0.81 1.25 -6.76
C LEU A 18 1.37 0.24 -5.75
N ARG A 19 2.67 0.30 -5.53
CA ARG A 19 3.37 -0.57 -4.57
C ARG A 19 3.37 0.02 -3.17
N GLY A 20 3.48 -0.85 -2.16
CA GLY A 20 3.73 -0.44 -0.80
C GLY A 20 5.17 0.05 -0.62
N ASN A 21 5.39 0.88 0.39
CA ASN A 21 6.71 1.38 0.75
C ASN A 21 7.28 0.55 1.90
N THR A 22 8.40 -0.13 1.65
CA THR A 22 9.10 -0.93 2.66
C THR A 22 10.13 -0.13 3.48
N ARG A 23 10.44 1.12 3.07
CA ARG A 23 11.45 1.96 3.76
C ARG A 23 11.16 2.17 5.25
N PRO A 24 9.91 2.49 5.67
CA PRO A 24 9.63 2.64 7.11
C PRO A 24 9.90 1.36 7.90
N VAL A 25 9.57 0.21 7.30
CA VAL A 25 9.81 -1.11 7.94
C VAL A 25 11.29 -1.41 8.01
N ALA A 26 12.04 -1.13 6.94
CA ALA A 26 13.49 -1.31 6.93
C ALA A 26 14.18 -0.45 8.01
N LEU A 27 13.73 0.79 8.22
CA LEU A 27 14.24 1.67 9.27
C LEU A 27 13.93 1.13 10.67
N VAL A 28 12.71 0.65 10.90
CA VAL A 28 12.33 0.03 12.17
C VAL A 28 13.14 -1.25 12.42
N ALA A 29 13.30 -2.09 11.39
CA ALA A 29 14.10 -3.31 11.47
C ALA A 29 15.57 -3.01 11.77
N ALA A 30 16.17 -2.04 11.07
CA ALA A 30 17.55 -1.62 11.29
C ALA A 30 17.74 -1.06 12.71
N GLY A 31 16.83 -0.20 13.18
CA GLY A 31 16.84 0.32 14.55
C GLY A 31 16.70 -0.79 15.59
N GLY A 32 15.78 -1.73 15.36
CA GLY A 32 15.60 -2.89 16.24
C GLY A 32 16.83 -3.80 16.29
N LEU A 33 17.50 -4.02 15.16
CA LEU A 33 18.76 -4.77 15.10
C LEU A 33 19.90 -4.03 15.83
N MET A 34 20.03 -2.72 15.58
CA MET A 34 21.07 -1.89 16.22
C MET A 34 20.95 -1.88 17.76
N LEU A 35 19.74 -1.86 18.28
CA LEU A 35 19.49 -1.90 19.72
C LEU A 35 19.44 -3.32 20.28
N GLY A 36 18.92 -4.26 19.53
CA GLY A 36 18.74 -5.64 19.99
C GLY A 36 20.01 -6.47 20.01
N LEU A 37 20.90 -6.31 19.00
CA LEU A 37 22.15 -7.06 18.94
C LEU A 37 23.06 -6.83 20.15
N PRO A 38 23.31 -5.59 20.63
CA PRO A 38 24.10 -5.38 21.86
C PRO A 38 23.44 -6.00 23.08
N VAL A 39 22.12 -5.91 23.23
CA VAL A 39 21.40 -6.50 24.37
C VAL A 39 21.52 -8.02 24.36
N VAL A 40 21.37 -8.67 23.20
CA VAL A 40 21.56 -10.11 23.05
C VAL A 40 23.04 -10.48 23.32
N GLY A 41 23.98 -9.71 22.79
CA GLY A 41 25.43 -9.90 23.04
C GLY A 41 25.79 -9.82 24.50
N LEU A 42 25.31 -8.80 25.20
CA LEU A 42 25.53 -8.64 26.64
C LEU A 42 24.88 -9.78 27.47
N ALA A 43 23.65 -10.18 27.09
CA ALA A 43 22.98 -11.30 27.73
C ALA A 43 23.71 -12.64 27.50
N TRP A 44 24.38 -12.79 26.37
CA TRP A 44 25.13 -13.99 26.02
C TRP A 44 26.52 -14.03 26.72
N TRP A 45 27.19 -12.87 26.82
CA TRP A 45 28.53 -12.75 27.39
C TRP A 45 28.53 -12.63 28.91
N GLY A 46 27.50 -12.00 29.50
CA GLY A 46 27.27 -11.88 30.93
C GLY A 46 26.84 -13.19 31.60
N ALA A 47 27.47 -14.27 31.25
CA ALA A 47 27.14 -15.68 31.28
C ALA A 47 26.82 -16.32 32.64
N GLY A 48 26.69 -15.55 33.72
CA GLY A 48 26.33 -16.10 35.04
C GLY A 48 24.84 -16.21 35.32
N ILE A 49 23.99 -15.55 34.53
CA ILE A 49 22.56 -15.37 34.85
C ILE A 49 21.69 -16.07 33.78
N GLY A 50 21.29 -17.31 34.05
CA GLY A 50 20.50 -18.13 33.11
C GLY A 50 19.21 -17.47 32.61
N TRP A 51 18.55 -16.64 33.42
CA TRP A 51 17.36 -15.92 33.05
C TRP A 51 17.60 -14.86 31.93
N ALA A 52 18.79 -14.22 31.90
CA ALA A 52 19.12 -13.22 30.88
C ALA A 52 19.21 -13.85 29.49
N ARG A 53 19.74 -15.08 29.39
CA ARG A 53 19.75 -15.85 28.13
C ARG A 53 18.34 -16.21 27.69
N ALA A 54 17.49 -16.63 28.64
CA ALA A 54 16.10 -16.95 28.32
C ALA A 54 15.33 -15.73 27.79
N VAL A 55 15.49 -14.57 28.43
CA VAL A 55 14.89 -13.30 28.00
C VAL A 55 15.38 -12.90 26.59
N GLY A 56 16.70 -12.99 26.35
CA GLY A 56 17.28 -12.71 25.04
C GLY A 56 16.74 -13.63 23.95
N ALA A 57 16.63 -14.92 24.20
CA ALA A 57 16.06 -15.88 23.27
C ALA A 57 14.58 -15.61 22.98
N VAL A 58 13.78 -15.34 24.00
CA VAL A 58 12.36 -14.99 23.84
C VAL A 58 12.20 -13.69 23.03
N ALA A 59 13.02 -12.67 23.29
CA ALA A 59 13.01 -11.43 22.54
C ALA A 59 13.28 -11.66 21.04
N VAL A 60 14.28 -12.46 20.69
CA VAL A 60 14.59 -12.80 19.29
C VAL A 60 13.44 -13.58 18.65
N ILE A 61 12.88 -14.57 19.34
CA ILE A 61 11.77 -15.39 18.83
C ILE A 61 10.52 -14.55 18.54
N LEU A 62 10.27 -13.49 19.31
CA LEU A 62 9.11 -12.62 19.11
C LEU A 62 9.38 -11.51 18.07
N ILE A 63 10.54 -10.88 18.12
CA ILE A 63 10.86 -9.72 17.27
C ILE A 63 11.12 -10.14 15.83
N ALA A 64 11.88 -11.21 15.60
CA ALA A 64 12.23 -11.61 14.23
C ALA A 64 11.00 -11.93 13.36
N PRO A 65 10.05 -12.79 13.77
CA PRO A 65 8.86 -13.04 12.98
C PRO A 65 7.98 -11.79 12.84
N SER A 66 7.89 -10.94 13.86
CA SER A 66 7.13 -9.68 13.78
C SER A 66 7.66 -8.74 12.71
N VAL A 67 8.99 -8.60 12.60
CA VAL A 67 9.64 -7.80 11.54
C VAL A 67 9.36 -8.39 10.16
N VAL A 68 9.45 -9.72 10.02
CA VAL A 68 9.16 -10.41 8.75
C VAL A 68 7.70 -10.19 8.33
N VAL A 69 6.76 -10.39 9.24
CA VAL A 69 5.33 -10.15 8.99
C VAL A 69 5.10 -8.70 8.57
N LEU A 70 5.68 -7.74 9.28
CA LEU A 70 5.56 -6.33 8.98
C LEU A 70 6.15 -6.00 7.60
N ALA A 71 7.30 -6.57 7.25
CA ALA A 71 7.93 -6.40 5.95
C ALA A 71 7.06 -6.95 4.82
N VAL A 72 6.50 -8.16 4.98
CA VAL A 72 5.59 -8.76 4.02
C VAL A 72 4.32 -7.93 3.84
N VAL A 73 3.73 -7.45 4.94
CA VAL A 73 2.53 -6.61 4.89
C VAL A 73 2.80 -5.27 4.22
N ALA A 74 3.96 -4.65 4.49
CA ALA A 74 4.34 -3.37 3.88
C ALA A 74 4.70 -3.49 2.39
N SER A 75 5.26 -4.61 1.95
CA SER A 75 5.63 -4.86 0.55
C SER A 75 4.43 -5.12 -0.36
N ARG A 76 3.27 -5.46 0.21
CA ARG A 76 2.07 -5.75 -0.58
C ARG A 76 1.62 -4.52 -1.37
N PRO A 77 1.14 -4.70 -2.60
CA PRO A 77 0.65 -3.60 -3.42
C PRO A 77 -0.54 -2.90 -2.74
N ARG A 78 -0.57 -1.56 -2.82
CA ARG A 78 -1.68 -0.73 -2.33
C ARG A 78 -2.83 -0.67 -3.32
N LEU A 79 -2.50 -0.63 -4.62
CA LEU A 79 -3.46 -0.70 -5.70
C LEU A 79 -3.01 -1.77 -6.70
N ARG A 80 -3.93 -2.64 -7.05
CA ARG A 80 -3.74 -3.69 -8.05
C ARG A 80 -5.01 -3.81 -8.88
N ARG A 81 -4.86 -3.85 -10.19
CA ARG A 81 -5.96 -4.17 -11.08
C ARG A 81 -6.03 -5.68 -11.26
N LEU A 82 -7.22 -6.24 -11.10
CA LEU A 82 -7.54 -7.63 -11.42
C LEU A 82 -8.73 -7.60 -12.37
N ARG A 83 -8.48 -7.72 -13.66
CA ARG A 83 -9.53 -7.62 -14.69
C ARG A 83 -10.34 -6.31 -14.54
N ASP A 84 -11.59 -6.42 -14.11
CA ASP A 84 -12.54 -5.31 -13.97
C ASP A 84 -12.65 -4.77 -12.54
N VAL A 85 -11.76 -5.22 -11.67
CA VAL A 85 -11.79 -4.86 -10.26
C VAL A 85 -10.48 -4.19 -9.86
N LEU A 86 -10.58 -3.09 -9.14
CA LEU A 86 -9.47 -2.43 -8.47
C LEU A 86 -9.37 -2.95 -7.04
N GLU A 87 -8.33 -3.71 -6.74
CA GLU A 87 -8.00 -4.07 -5.37
C GLU A 87 -7.33 -2.90 -4.67
N VAL A 88 -7.95 -2.45 -3.59
CA VAL A 88 -7.46 -1.37 -2.73
C VAL A 88 -7.10 -1.94 -1.38
N ARG A 89 -5.85 -1.76 -0.96
CA ARG A 89 -5.34 -2.24 0.32
C ARG A 89 -4.96 -1.08 1.23
N LEU A 90 -5.90 -0.66 2.07
CA LEU A 90 -5.70 0.34 3.11
C LEU A 90 -5.75 -0.25 4.53
N SER A 91 -5.65 -1.57 4.64
CA SER A 91 -5.59 -2.30 5.92
C SER A 91 -4.55 -3.40 5.86
N PRO A 92 -3.87 -3.74 6.97
CA PRO A 92 -2.95 -4.87 7.04
C PRO A 92 -3.61 -6.20 6.69
N VAL A 93 -4.86 -6.38 7.08
CA VAL A 93 -5.59 -7.64 7.00
C VAL A 93 -6.58 -7.66 5.84
N GLY A 94 -7.17 -6.50 5.48
CA GLY A 94 -8.25 -6.40 4.52
C GLY A 94 -7.83 -5.94 3.13
N VAL A 95 -8.49 -6.44 2.10
CA VAL A 95 -8.46 -5.97 0.72
C VAL A 95 -9.89 -5.62 0.33
N GLN A 96 -10.08 -4.42 -0.20
CA GLN A 96 -11.35 -4.00 -0.77
C GLN A 96 -11.27 -4.15 -2.29
N ARG A 97 -12.31 -4.74 -2.90
CA ARG A 97 -12.39 -5.00 -4.33
C ARG A 97 -13.45 -4.10 -4.94
N VAL A 98 -13.02 -3.01 -5.52
CA VAL A 98 -13.90 -1.99 -6.11
C VAL A 98 -14.08 -2.26 -7.59
N PRO A 99 -15.30 -2.39 -8.12
CA PRO A 99 -15.51 -2.46 -9.55
C PRO A 99 -14.97 -1.22 -10.24
N LEU A 100 -14.26 -1.38 -11.36
CA LEU A 100 -13.69 -0.24 -12.10
C LEU A 100 -14.75 0.74 -12.64
N GLU A 101 -15.97 0.27 -12.84
CA GLU A 101 -17.10 1.09 -13.27
C GLU A 101 -17.54 2.13 -12.23
N VAL A 102 -17.22 1.86 -10.95
CA VAL A 102 -17.52 2.76 -9.84
C VAL A 102 -16.41 3.81 -9.65
N VAL A 103 -15.22 3.57 -10.20
CA VAL A 103 -14.10 4.51 -10.11
C VAL A 103 -14.25 5.61 -11.16
N GLU A 104 -14.43 6.86 -10.76
CA GLU A 104 -14.59 7.99 -11.67
C GLU A 104 -13.27 8.57 -12.13
N CYS A 105 -12.41 8.94 -11.20
CA CYS A 105 -11.14 9.59 -11.50
C CYS A 105 -10.08 9.37 -10.42
N VAL A 106 -8.83 9.62 -10.80
CA VAL A 106 -7.66 9.61 -9.91
C VAL A 106 -6.97 10.96 -10.03
N PHE A 107 -6.67 11.59 -8.91
CA PHE A 107 -6.00 12.88 -8.89
C PHE A 107 -5.01 13.02 -7.72
N PRO A 108 -4.00 13.91 -7.85
CA PRO A 108 -3.08 14.17 -6.77
C PRO A 108 -3.76 14.98 -5.66
N GLY A 109 -3.42 14.65 -4.43
CA GLY A 109 -3.84 15.41 -3.26
C GLY A 109 -2.67 15.72 -2.34
N SER A 110 -2.95 16.47 -1.28
CA SER A 110 -1.97 16.69 -0.22
C SER A 110 -2.66 16.78 1.12
N ARG A 111 -2.05 16.17 2.14
CA ARG A 111 -2.56 16.16 3.51
C ARG A 111 -1.55 16.80 4.46
N PRO A 112 -1.97 17.65 5.40
CA PRO A 112 -1.05 18.15 6.43
C PRO A 112 -0.57 16.98 7.30
N LEU A 113 0.71 17.02 7.65
CA LEU A 113 1.27 16.07 8.62
C LEU A 113 0.82 16.44 10.03
N PRO A 114 0.45 15.46 10.86
CA PRO A 114 0.23 15.73 12.26
C PRO A 114 1.51 16.30 12.90
N PRO A 115 1.39 17.23 13.84
CA PRO A 115 2.53 17.77 14.56
C PRO A 115 3.32 16.61 15.21
N ARG A 116 4.65 16.63 15.07
CA ARG A 116 5.49 15.64 15.74
C ARG A 116 5.42 15.86 17.25
N LEU A 117 5.30 14.79 18.02
CA LEU A 117 5.57 14.82 19.46
C LEU A 117 6.97 15.42 19.69
N GLY A 118 7.04 16.56 20.40
CA GLY A 118 8.31 17.27 20.67
C GLY A 118 8.70 18.34 19.66
N ALA A 119 7.88 18.65 18.66
CA ALA A 119 8.10 19.84 17.87
C ALA A 119 7.86 21.09 18.74
N ALA A 120 8.91 21.92 18.90
CA ALA A 120 8.80 23.18 19.63
C ALA A 120 7.61 23.99 19.10
N ALA A 121 6.74 24.40 20.01
CA ALA A 121 5.62 25.28 19.72
C ALA A 121 6.14 26.54 19.01
N GLY A 122 5.79 26.72 17.75
CA GLY A 122 6.17 27.96 17.01
C GLY A 122 6.62 27.76 15.57
N ARG A 123 6.85 26.53 15.10
CA ARG A 123 7.09 26.32 13.66
C ARG A 123 5.79 25.85 13.01
N PRO A 124 5.20 26.62 12.08
CA PRO A 124 4.02 26.15 11.35
C PRO A 124 4.40 24.84 10.67
N ALA A 125 3.65 23.81 10.99
CA ALA A 125 3.79 22.49 10.39
C ALA A 125 3.24 22.53 8.95
N ASP A 126 3.88 23.31 8.09
CA ASP A 126 3.54 23.39 6.66
C ASP A 126 4.09 22.17 5.87
N ARG A 127 4.35 21.09 6.60
CA ARG A 127 4.76 19.83 6.01
C ARG A 127 3.54 19.09 5.50
N ARG A 128 3.41 19.04 4.19
CA ARG A 128 2.35 18.30 3.52
C ARG A 128 2.91 16.98 2.97
N VAL A 129 2.09 15.98 3.00
CA VAL A 129 2.38 14.69 2.35
C VAL A 129 1.57 14.62 1.07
N THR A 130 2.21 14.22 0.00
CA THR A 130 1.52 13.92 -1.25
C THR A 130 0.65 12.68 -1.05
N THR A 131 -0.59 12.77 -1.50
CA THR A 131 -1.55 11.67 -1.48
C THR A 131 -2.07 11.43 -2.89
N VAL A 132 -2.59 10.23 -3.14
CA VAL A 132 -3.42 9.95 -4.31
C VAL A 132 -4.84 9.81 -3.83
N ILE A 133 -5.74 10.49 -4.50
CA ILE A 133 -7.17 10.45 -4.22
C ILE A 133 -7.85 9.77 -5.40
N ILE A 134 -8.65 8.75 -5.09
CA ILE A 134 -9.49 8.03 -6.04
C ILE A 134 -10.92 8.37 -5.69
N ARG A 135 -11.63 9.01 -6.62
CA ARG A 135 -13.05 9.34 -6.44
C ARG A 135 -13.90 8.21 -6.99
N LEU A 136 -14.89 7.82 -6.21
CA LEU A 136 -15.90 6.84 -6.58
C LEU A 136 -17.20 7.55 -6.98
N ALA A 137 -17.99 6.88 -7.80
CA ALA A 137 -19.25 7.39 -8.28
C ALA A 137 -20.26 7.59 -7.13
N GLU A 138 -20.90 8.74 -7.08
CA GLU A 138 -21.87 9.08 -6.02
C GLU A 138 -23.07 8.11 -5.97
N ARG A 139 -23.39 7.48 -7.10
CA ARG A 139 -24.44 6.45 -7.21
C ARG A 139 -24.11 5.16 -6.45
N ALA A 140 -22.82 4.90 -6.19
CA ALA A 140 -22.34 3.68 -5.55
C ALA A 140 -22.26 3.84 -4.03
N LYS A 141 -23.42 4.02 -3.40
CA LYS A 141 -23.55 4.32 -1.96
C LYS A 141 -22.92 3.26 -1.06
N GLU A 142 -22.87 2.01 -1.51
CA GLU A 142 -22.23 0.90 -0.80
C GLU A 142 -20.72 1.06 -0.66
N TRP A 143 -20.10 1.93 -1.49
CA TRP A 143 -18.67 2.24 -1.48
C TRP A 143 -18.34 3.58 -0.82
N ARG A 144 -19.31 4.20 -0.14
CA ARG A 144 -19.12 5.53 0.42
C ARG A 144 -18.08 5.55 1.53
N ASP A 145 -18.18 4.60 2.45
CA ASP A 145 -17.32 4.50 3.61
C ASP A 145 -16.86 3.06 3.83
N ARG A 146 -15.58 2.87 4.08
CA ARG A 146 -15.00 1.55 4.37
C ARG A 146 -13.96 1.64 5.47
N PRO A 147 -13.83 0.61 6.31
CA PRO A 147 -12.82 0.59 7.37
C PRO A 147 -11.43 0.59 6.78
N THR A 148 -10.58 1.48 7.28
CA THR A 148 -9.20 1.64 6.85
C THR A 148 -8.26 1.73 8.05
N TYR A 149 -6.96 1.51 7.81
CA TYR A 149 -5.89 1.76 8.77
C TYR A 149 -5.33 3.17 8.50
N ALA A 150 -5.64 4.10 9.39
CA ALA A 150 -5.38 5.53 9.23
C ALA A 150 -3.97 5.91 8.72
N PRO A 151 -2.86 5.26 9.14
CA PRO A 151 -1.54 5.54 8.58
C PRO A 151 -1.42 5.27 7.07
N TRP A 152 -2.20 4.35 6.50
CA TRP A 152 -2.11 3.98 5.08
C TRP A 152 -3.00 4.82 4.19
N GLY A 153 -4.06 5.38 4.77
CA GLY A 153 -5.00 6.21 4.06
C GLY A 153 -6.35 6.26 4.75
N SER A 154 -7.30 6.92 4.12
CA SER A 154 -8.70 6.98 4.55
C SER A 154 -9.62 6.64 3.38
N TRP A 155 -10.85 6.25 3.73
CA TRP A 155 -11.90 5.99 2.78
C TRP A 155 -13.19 6.54 3.36
N GLU A 156 -13.55 7.72 2.93
CA GLU A 156 -14.65 8.50 3.46
C GLU A 156 -15.35 9.23 2.32
N ASP A 157 -16.66 9.28 2.36
CA ASP A 157 -17.49 10.05 1.43
C ASP A 157 -17.23 9.72 -0.06
N GLY A 158 -16.96 8.45 -0.36
CA GLY A 158 -16.65 8.01 -1.72
C GLY A 158 -15.26 8.40 -2.22
N HIS A 159 -14.38 8.86 -1.33
CA HIS A 159 -13.00 9.18 -1.65
C HIS A 159 -12.04 8.21 -0.97
N ILE A 160 -11.20 7.57 -1.76
CA ILE A 160 -10.12 6.71 -1.30
C ILE A 160 -8.85 7.55 -1.32
N VAL A 161 -8.30 7.86 -0.15
CA VAL A 161 -7.08 8.66 -0.01
C VAL A 161 -5.93 7.76 0.40
N ILE A 162 -4.91 7.65 -0.42
CA ILE A 162 -3.72 6.83 -0.17
C ILE A 162 -2.57 7.74 0.26
N ASP A 163 -1.99 7.45 1.44
CA ASP A 163 -0.88 8.23 1.99
C ASP A 163 0.45 7.84 1.32
N GLY A 164 1.15 8.83 0.76
CA GLY A 164 2.42 8.64 0.06
C GLY A 164 3.58 8.20 0.95
N ARG A 165 3.46 8.27 2.28
CA ARG A 165 4.48 7.75 3.20
C ARG A 165 4.55 6.23 3.19
N TRP A 166 3.41 5.58 2.94
CA TRP A 166 3.26 4.12 2.99
C TRP A 166 3.10 3.48 1.61
N SER A 167 3.21 4.26 0.57
CA SER A 167 3.27 3.83 -0.83
C SER A 167 4.61 4.22 -1.46
N GLU A 168 4.87 3.73 -2.66
CA GLU A 168 5.98 4.24 -3.47
C GLU A 168 5.86 5.77 -3.66
N PRO A 169 6.96 6.47 -3.97
CA PRO A 169 6.95 7.93 -4.11
C PRO A 169 5.88 8.39 -5.10
N LEU A 170 4.96 9.22 -4.62
CA LEU A 170 3.86 9.78 -5.40
C LEU A 170 4.32 11.08 -6.06
N SER A 171 4.91 10.99 -7.25
CA SER A 171 5.17 12.14 -8.09
C SER A 171 3.92 12.53 -8.89
N PRO A 172 3.84 13.78 -9.39
CA PRO A 172 2.75 14.19 -10.30
C PRO A 172 2.67 13.31 -11.55
N GLU A 173 3.82 12.88 -12.08
CA GLU A 173 3.86 11.97 -13.24
C GLU A 173 3.28 10.60 -12.87
N ARG A 174 3.59 10.10 -11.67
CA ARG A 174 3.04 8.81 -11.20
C ARG A 174 1.52 8.87 -11.09
N THR A 175 0.99 9.96 -10.57
CA THR A 175 -0.46 10.15 -10.46
C THR A 175 -1.12 10.27 -11.83
N ARG A 176 -0.49 10.98 -12.78
CA ARG A 176 -0.98 11.04 -14.18
C ARG A 176 -0.99 9.66 -14.83
N LEU A 177 0.07 8.87 -14.63
CA LEU A 177 0.15 7.50 -15.12
C LEU A 177 -1.00 6.64 -14.57
N LEU A 178 -1.33 6.76 -13.28
CA LEU A 178 -2.47 6.06 -12.68
C LEU A 178 -3.80 6.48 -13.32
N ALA A 179 -3.98 7.78 -13.55
CA ALA A 179 -5.17 8.29 -14.24
C ALA A 179 -5.28 7.75 -15.68
N THR A 180 -4.18 7.75 -16.43
CA THR A 180 -4.13 7.19 -17.80
C THR A 180 -4.48 5.71 -17.79
N ARG A 181 -3.87 4.92 -16.89
CA ARG A 181 -4.18 3.49 -16.76
C ARG A 181 -5.65 3.22 -16.42
N LEU A 182 -6.26 4.07 -15.61
CA LEU A 182 -7.69 3.97 -15.32
C LEU A 182 -8.52 4.18 -16.57
N ILE A 183 -8.21 5.21 -17.36
CA ILE A 183 -8.90 5.51 -18.63
C ILE A 183 -8.74 4.34 -19.61
N GLU A 184 -7.52 3.85 -19.79
CA GLU A 184 -7.24 2.70 -20.66
C GLU A 184 -7.99 1.44 -20.21
N ALA A 185 -8.03 1.19 -18.90
CA ALA A 185 -8.74 0.05 -18.33
C ALA A 185 -10.25 0.11 -18.59
N ARG A 186 -10.83 1.31 -18.58
CA ARG A 186 -12.25 1.54 -18.89
C ARG A 186 -12.54 1.43 -20.38
N ASN A 187 -11.69 1.99 -21.23
CA ASN A 187 -11.86 1.98 -22.68
C ASN A 187 -11.67 0.58 -23.27
N GLY A 188 -10.71 -0.20 -22.76
CA GLY A 188 -10.51 -1.59 -23.16
C GLY A 188 -11.77 -2.45 -22.93
N ARG A 189 -12.50 -2.18 -21.85
CA ARG A 189 -13.78 -2.84 -21.56
C ARG A 189 -14.89 -2.47 -22.54
N ALA A 190 -14.95 -1.20 -22.95
CA ALA A 190 -15.94 -0.75 -23.94
C ALA A 190 -15.74 -1.44 -25.29
N GLY A 191 -14.49 -1.70 -25.68
CA GLY A 191 -14.14 -2.46 -26.89
C GLY A 191 -14.55 -3.93 -26.84
N ASP A 192 -14.34 -4.58 -25.68
CA ASP A 192 -14.69 -6.00 -25.50
C ASP A 192 -16.23 -6.22 -25.50
N CYS A 193 -17.00 -5.25 -25.03
CA CYS A 193 -18.45 -5.33 -25.05
C CYS A 193 -19.05 -5.06 -26.44
N ALA A 194 -18.34 -4.31 -27.32
CA ALA A 194 -18.81 -3.99 -28.68
C ALA A 194 -18.49 -5.09 -29.70
N GLY A 195 -17.59 -6.02 -29.35
CA GLY A 195 -17.20 -7.17 -30.18
C GLY A 195 -17.96 -8.46 -29.86
N GLY A 196 -19.21 -8.39 -29.40
CA GLY A 196 -20.05 -9.57 -29.20
C GLY A 196 -20.26 -10.30 -30.55
N PRO A 197 -20.28 -11.64 -30.55
CA PRO A 197 -20.36 -12.41 -31.76
C PRO A 197 -21.76 -12.30 -32.35
N ASP A 198 -21.94 -11.35 -33.28
CA ASP A 198 -23.00 -11.41 -34.29
C ASP A 198 -22.49 -12.32 -35.41
N ALA A 199 -22.81 -13.60 -35.30
CA ALA A 199 -22.84 -14.51 -36.42
C ALA A 199 -23.74 -15.70 -36.08
#